data_9c01816fee21daab1417fdfcdf6c0fab
#
_entry.id   9c01816fee21daab1417fdfcdf6c0fab
#
_cell.length_a   1.000
_cell.length_b   1.000
_cell.length_c   1.000
_cell.angle_alpha   90.00
_cell.angle_beta   90.00
_cell.angle_gamma   90.00
#
_symmetry.space_group_name_H-M   'P 1'
#
loop_
_entity.id
_entity.type
_entity.pdbx_description
1 polymer ?
#
loop_
_entity_poly.entity_id
_entity_poly.type
_entity_poly.pdbx_seq_one_letter_code
_entity_poly.pdbx_strand_id
1 'polypeptide(L)'
;MREGEPEVWAETPAVDLQGSGRKPGSRQFRGSSPTSLSAMIGPGEPGLFERMLGRENMLKALRAVETNRGAGGIDGMEVGQLRGYLKEHWAGIKERLLTGGYEPRPVRRVDIPKPGGGTRMLGIPTVLDRLIQQAIHQILSPIWEGEFSEHSYGFRPGRSAAQAVKAAQGHVNAGKRWVVDLDLEKFFDRVNHDVLMARVARRVNDRRMLALIRGYLKSGILAGGVVEARNEGTPQGGPLSPLLSNILLDDLDRELERRGHRFCRYADDCVPRARDEPMSSSGAQLHNR
;
A
#
# COMPACT_ATOMS: atom_id res chain seq x y z
N MET A 1 -25.73 -27.59 11.14
CA MET A 1 -26.37 -26.79 10.09
C MET A 1 -25.45 -25.64 9.77
N ARG A 2 -24.88 -25.60 8.56
CA ARG A 2 -24.08 -24.46 8.11
C ARG A 2 -25.06 -23.45 7.53
N GLU A 3 -25.24 -22.34 8.22
CA GLU A 3 -26.01 -21.21 7.70
C GLU A 3 -25.32 -20.68 6.43
N GLY A 4 -26.07 -20.62 5.34
CA GLY A 4 -25.61 -20.11 4.07
C GLY A 4 -25.15 -18.66 4.17
N GLU A 5 -23.95 -18.37 3.69
CA GLU A 5 -23.46 -16.99 3.56
C GLU A 5 -24.42 -16.21 2.65
N PRO A 6 -24.92 -15.04 3.05
CA PRO A 6 -25.83 -14.25 2.22
C PRO A 6 -25.09 -13.75 0.97
N GLU A 7 -25.71 -13.94 -0.18
CA GLU A 7 -25.23 -13.44 -1.49
C GLU A 7 -25.12 -11.91 -1.51
N VAL A 8 -23.95 -11.41 -1.15
CA VAL A 8 -23.61 -9.97 -1.30
C VAL A 8 -23.19 -9.65 -2.74
N TRP A 9 -22.82 -10.69 -3.50
CA TRP A 9 -22.25 -10.57 -4.85
C TRP A 9 -22.99 -11.49 -5.82
N ALA A 10 -24.04 -10.99 -6.50
CA ALA A 10 -24.70 -11.72 -7.58
C ALA A 10 -23.81 -11.71 -8.84
N GLU A 11 -23.64 -12.89 -9.45
CA GLU A 11 -22.88 -13.03 -10.70
C GLU A 11 -23.69 -12.48 -11.88
N THR A 12 -23.05 -11.65 -12.71
CA THR A 12 -23.51 -11.38 -14.08
C THR A 12 -23.02 -12.54 -14.98
N PRO A 13 -23.85 -13.09 -15.88
CA PRO A 13 -23.45 -14.26 -16.67
C PRO A 13 -22.24 -13.97 -17.56
N ALA A 14 -21.30 -14.93 -17.59
CA ALA A 14 -20.15 -14.94 -18.46
C ALA A 14 -20.59 -15.20 -19.91
N VAL A 15 -20.06 -14.43 -20.85
CA VAL A 15 -20.17 -14.71 -22.28
C VAL A 15 -19.10 -15.76 -22.62
N ASP A 16 -19.55 -16.94 -23.03
CA ASP A 16 -18.72 -18.04 -23.54
C ASP A 16 -17.98 -17.64 -24.82
N LEU A 17 -16.66 -17.76 -24.81
CA LEU A 17 -15.85 -17.86 -26.02
C LEU A 17 -14.95 -19.10 -25.93
N GLN A 18 -15.37 -20.17 -26.61
CA GLN A 18 -14.57 -21.38 -26.83
C GLN A 18 -13.45 -21.13 -27.86
N GLY A 19 -12.26 -21.70 -27.59
CA GLY A 19 -11.19 -21.74 -28.62
C GLY A 19 -9.91 -22.42 -28.15
N SER A 20 -9.86 -23.71 -28.37
CA SER A 20 -8.75 -24.68 -28.65
C SER A 20 -7.30 -24.35 -28.32
N GLY A 21 -6.66 -25.34 -27.69
CA GLY A 21 -5.32 -25.40 -27.12
C GLY A 21 -4.14 -25.56 -28.09
N ARG A 22 -2.93 -25.37 -27.52
CA ARG A 22 -1.67 -26.07 -27.86
C ARG A 22 -0.64 -25.95 -26.73
N LYS A 23 0.14 -27.01 -26.49
CA LYS A 23 1.14 -27.23 -25.43
C LYS A 23 2.55 -26.69 -25.75
N PRO A 24 3.51 -26.70 -24.79
CA PRO A 24 4.55 -25.68 -24.64
C PRO A 24 5.94 -26.14 -25.11
N GLY A 25 6.79 -25.16 -25.42
CA GLY A 25 8.23 -25.35 -25.65
C GLY A 25 9.05 -24.59 -24.63
N SER A 26 10.00 -25.29 -24.03
CA SER A 26 11.00 -24.78 -23.08
C SER A 26 11.96 -23.76 -23.70
N ARG A 27 12.28 -22.66 -23.01
CA ARG A 27 13.47 -21.83 -23.30
C ARG A 27 14.09 -21.14 -22.07
N GLN A 28 15.41 -21.09 -22.15
CA GLN A 28 16.42 -20.70 -21.20
C GLN A 28 16.36 -19.23 -20.76
N PHE A 29 16.73 -19.00 -19.51
CA PHE A 29 16.92 -17.68 -18.88
C PHE A 29 18.12 -16.92 -19.51
N ARG A 30 17.87 -15.70 -19.95
CA ARG A 30 18.85 -14.62 -20.12
C ARG A 30 18.32 -13.37 -19.43
N GLY A 31 19.24 -12.64 -18.77
CA GLY A 31 19.00 -11.50 -17.90
C GLY A 31 17.98 -10.49 -18.41
N SER A 32 16.99 -10.21 -17.59
CA SER A 32 15.80 -9.42 -17.94
C SER A 32 15.86 -8.03 -17.31
N SER A 33 15.71 -7.03 -18.15
CA SER A 33 15.20 -5.70 -17.80
C SER A 33 13.89 -5.80 -17.03
N PRO A 34 13.52 -4.82 -16.19
CA PRO A 34 12.31 -4.88 -15.39
C PRO A 34 11.08 -4.93 -16.28
N THR A 35 10.55 -6.12 -16.46
CA THR A 35 9.34 -6.37 -17.25
C THR A 35 8.14 -5.87 -16.47
N SER A 36 7.38 -4.93 -17.02
CA SER A 36 6.11 -4.49 -16.43
C SER A 36 5.15 -5.68 -16.32
N LEU A 37 4.35 -5.72 -15.26
CA LEU A 37 3.40 -6.82 -14.98
C LEU A 37 2.41 -7.07 -16.12
N SER A 38 2.14 -6.08 -16.99
CA SER A 38 1.32 -6.23 -18.19
C SER A 38 1.86 -7.26 -19.16
N ALA A 39 3.17 -7.54 -19.14
CA ALA A 39 3.78 -8.59 -19.96
C ALA A 39 3.65 -9.99 -19.33
N MET A 40 3.22 -10.11 -18.08
CA MET A 40 2.99 -11.39 -17.38
C MET A 40 1.52 -11.85 -17.42
N ILE A 41 0.59 -10.97 -17.83
CA ILE A 41 -0.83 -11.31 -17.96
C ILE A 41 -1.02 -11.90 -19.35
N GLY A 42 -1.34 -13.19 -19.45
CA GLY A 42 -1.63 -13.88 -20.69
C GLY A 42 -2.86 -13.29 -21.41
N PRO A 43 -2.98 -13.46 -22.74
CA PRO A 43 -4.18 -13.04 -23.45
C PRO A 43 -5.39 -13.79 -22.89
N GLY A 44 -6.36 -13.04 -22.33
CA GLY A 44 -7.58 -13.59 -21.72
C GLY A 44 -7.60 -13.58 -20.18
N GLU A 45 -6.50 -13.27 -19.51
CA GLU A 45 -6.54 -13.09 -18.05
C GLU A 45 -7.11 -11.71 -17.68
N PRO A 46 -7.93 -11.62 -16.61
CA PRO A 46 -8.49 -10.35 -16.15
C PRO A 46 -7.38 -9.39 -15.71
N GLY A 47 -7.50 -8.12 -16.10
CA GLY A 47 -6.58 -7.06 -15.70
C GLY A 47 -6.52 -6.86 -14.18
N LEU A 48 -5.56 -6.05 -13.70
CA LEU A 48 -5.40 -5.79 -12.27
C LEU A 48 -6.67 -5.19 -11.64
N PHE A 49 -7.36 -4.32 -12.38
CA PHE A 49 -8.57 -3.67 -11.90
C PHE A 49 -9.74 -4.65 -11.77
N GLU A 50 -9.92 -5.53 -12.76
CA GLU A 50 -10.93 -6.59 -12.72
C GLU A 50 -10.65 -7.59 -11.60
N ARG A 51 -9.38 -7.97 -11.40
CA ARG A 51 -8.95 -8.84 -10.29
C ARG A 51 -9.23 -8.17 -8.93
N MET A 52 -9.02 -6.86 -8.80
CA MET A 52 -9.36 -6.11 -7.59
C MET A 52 -10.86 -6.21 -7.27
N LEU A 53 -11.72 -6.05 -8.29
CA LEU A 53 -13.19 -6.13 -8.16
C LEU A 53 -13.73 -7.57 -8.14
N GLY A 54 -12.85 -8.57 -8.32
CA GLY A 54 -13.22 -9.98 -8.27
C GLY A 54 -13.89 -10.34 -6.93
N ARG A 55 -14.93 -11.19 -6.98
CA ARG A 55 -15.75 -11.55 -5.81
C ARG A 55 -14.91 -12.04 -4.65
N GLU A 56 -13.97 -12.94 -4.90
CA GLU A 56 -13.12 -13.52 -3.86
C GLU A 56 -12.25 -12.44 -3.17
N ASN A 57 -11.61 -11.56 -3.97
CA ASN A 57 -10.79 -10.48 -3.44
C ASN A 57 -11.61 -9.48 -2.61
N MET A 58 -12.80 -9.12 -3.07
CA MET A 58 -13.69 -8.21 -2.34
C MET A 58 -14.22 -8.83 -1.04
N LEU A 59 -14.56 -10.13 -1.03
CA LEU A 59 -14.95 -10.83 0.21
C LEU A 59 -13.79 -10.90 1.20
N LYS A 60 -12.57 -11.16 0.74
CA LYS A 60 -11.36 -11.14 1.58
C LYS A 60 -11.12 -9.74 2.17
N ALA A 61 -11.28 -8.70 1.36
CA ALA A 61 -11.16 -7.31 1.81
C ALA A 61 -12.23 -6.95 2.84
N LEU A 62 -13.47 -7.37 2.63
CA LEU A 62 -14.58 -7.16 3.55
C LEU A 62 -14.29 -7.79 4.93
N ARG A 63 -13.87 -9.06 4.96
CA ARG A 63 -13.49 -9.75 6.20
C ARG A 63 -12.35 -9.04 6.92
N ALA A 64 -11.34 -8.55 6.19
CA ALA A 64 -10.22 -7.80 6.78
C ALA A 64 -10.69 -6.49 7.43
N VAL A 65 -11.57 -5.73 6.77
CA VAL A 65 -12.13 -4.49 7.32
C VAL A 65 -12.99 -4.76 8.56
N GLU A 66 -13.82 -5.80 8.52
CA GLU A 66 -14.67 -6.21 9.65
C GLU A 66 -13.83 -6.65 10.86
N THR A 67 -12.79 -7.43 10.63
CA THR A 67 -11.88 -7.90 11.70
C THR A 67 -11.16 -6.73 12.38
N ASN A 68 -10.76 -5.71 11.61
CA ASN A 68 -10.01 -4.57 12.11
C ASN A 68 -10.86 -3.58 12.96
N ARG A 69 -12.17 -3.64 12.91
CA ARG A 69 -13.13 -2.88 13.75
C ARG A 69 -12.82 -1.38 13.90
N GLY A 70 -12.26 -0.75 12.90
CA GLY A 70 -11.88 0.67 12.97
C GLY A 70 -13.10 1.60 13.01
N ALA A 71 -12.92 2.80 13.57
CA ALA A 71 -13.95 3.84 13.68
C ALA A 71 -14.51 4.30 12.32
N GLY A 72 -15.72 4.84 12.30
CA GLY A 72 -16.35 5.41 11.10
C GLY A 72 -15.59 6.62 10.55
N GLY A 73 -15.73 6.84 9.23
CA GLY A 73 -15.16 7.99 8.52
C GLY A 73 -15.99 9.27 8.70
N ILE A 74 -15.94 10.13 7.68
CA ILE A 74 -16.70 11.40 7.65
C ILE A 74 -18.21 11.20 7.49
N ASP A 75 -18.63 10.06 6.96
CA ASP A 75 -20.04 9.69 6.74
C ASP A 75 -20.70 9.06 7.98
N GLY A 76 -19.92 8.85 9.04
CA GLY A 76 -20.41 8.24 10.29
C GLY A 76 -20.76 6.75 10.17
N MET A 77 -20.63 6.14 9.00
CA MET A 77 -20.93 4.72 8.81
C MET A 77 -19.96 3.85 9.62
N GLU A 78 -20.49 2.95 10.42
CA GLU A 78 -19.71 1.98 11.18
C GLU A 78 -19.47 0.69 10.38
N VAL A 79 -18.43 -0.06 10.78
CA VAL A 79 -18.03 -1.31 10.10
C VAL A 79 -19.18 -2.33 10.05
N GLY A 80 -19.98 -2.44 11.13
CA GLY A 80 -21.12 -3.36 11.17
C GLY A 80 -22.24 -3.06 10.15
N GLN A 81 -22.32 -1.83 9.66
CA GLN A 81 -23.32 -1.41 8.67
C GLN A 81 -22.89 -1.70 7.22
N LEU A 82 -21.59 -1.95 7.00
CA LEU A 82 -21.00 -2.07 5.65
C LEU A 82 -21.69 -3.18 4.82
N ARG A 83 -21.95 -4.36 5.39
CA ARG A 83 -22.61 -5.46 4.64
C ARG A 83 -24.02 -5.10 4.16
N GLY A 84 -24.80 -4.48 5.00
CA GLY A 84 -26.14 -3.99 4.63
C GLY A 84 -26.05 -2.98 3.51
N TYR A 85 -25.18 -2.00 3.67
CA TYR A 85 -24.95 -0.96 2.67
C TYR A 85 -24.50 -1.53 1.31
N LEU A 86 -23.60 -2.50 1.31
CA LEU A 86 -23.12 -3.13 0.07
C LEU A 86 -24.20 -3.95 -0.65
N LYS A 87 -25.11 -4.62 0.08
CA LYS A 87 -26.23 -5.34 -0.55
C LYS A 87 -27.10 -4.43 -1.42
N GLU A 88 -27.29 -3.20 -0.99
CA GLU A 88 -28.17 -2.23 -1.67
C GLU A 88 -27.43 -1.43 -2.75
N HIS A 89 -26.14 -1.11 -2.52
CA HIS A 89 -25.44 -0.10 -3.32
C HIS A 89 -24.29 -0.63 -4.16
N TRP A 90 -23.88 -1.91 -3.98
CA TRP A 90 -22.68 -2.44 -4.63
C TRP A 90 -22.71 -2.34 -6.16
N ALA A 91 -23.84 -2.59 -6.79
CA ALA A 91 -23.95 -2.51 -8.26
C ALA A 91 -23.54 -1.13 -8.77
N GLY A 92 -24.09 -0.05 -8.20
CA GLY A 92 -23.76 1.31 -8.58
C GLY A 92 -22.34 1.74 -8.18
N ILE A 93 -21.81 1.22 -7.05
CA ILE A 93 -20.40 1.45 -6.65
C ILE A 93 -19.45 0.80 -7.65
N LYS A 94 -19.71 -0.47 -8.00
CA LYS A 94 -18.91 -1.22 -8.97
C LYS A 94 -18.91 -0.55 -10.34
N GLU A 95 -20.05 -0.09 -10.80
CA GLU A 95 -20.19 0.65 -12.06
C GLU A 95 -19.33 1.92 -12.05
N ARG A 96 -19.44 2.75 -11.00
CA ARG A 96 -18.60 3.96 -10.86
C ARG A 96 -17.10 3.63 -10.81
N LEU A 97 -16.69 2.55 -10.16
CA LEU A 97 -15.30 2.09 -10.17
C LEU A 97 -14.86 1.70 -11.58
N LEU A 98 -15.67 0.92 -12.32
CA LEU A 98 -15.35 0.46 -13.66
C LEU A 98 -15.27 1.60 -14.68
N THR A 99 -16.13 2.61 -14.56
CA THR A 99 -16.18 3.78 -15.44
C THR A 99 -15.22 4.90 -15.04
N GLY A 100 -14.53 4.77 -13.89
CA GLY A 100 -13.64 5.81 -13.36
C GLY A 100 -14.37 6.98 -12.69
N GLY A 101 -15.68 6.88 -12.49
CA GLY A 101 -16.49 7.89 -11.81
C GLY A 101 -16.56 7.73 -10.27
N TYR A 102 -15.75 6.84 -9.69
CA TYR A 102 -15.66 6.73 -8.24
C TYR A 102 -14.71 7.79 -7.67
N GLU A 103 -15.24 8.62 -6.79
CA GLU A 103 -14.48 9.65 -6.10
C GLU A 103 -14.26 9.26 -4.64
N PRO A 104 -12.99 9.03 -4.20
CA PRO A 104 -12.65 8.82 -2.80
C PRO A 104 -13.09 10.00 -1.92
N ARG A 105 -13.67 9.71 -0.77
CA ARG A 105 -14.09 10.75 0.18
C ARG A 105 -12.91 11.26 1.01
N PRO A 106 -12.97 12.53 1.48
CA PRO A 106 -11.99 13.04 2.43
C PRO A 106 -11.89 12.16 3.67
N VAL A 107 -10.71 12.10 4.27
CA VAL A 107 -10.51 11.39 5.53
C VAL A 107 -10.92 12.25 6.73
N ARG A 108 -11.48 11.64 7.76
CA ARG A 108 -11.79 12.32 9.02
C ARG A 108 -10.53 12.47 9.86
N ARG A 109 -10.17 13.71 10.21
CA ARG A 109 -9.02 14.02 11.07
C ARG A 109 -9.29 13.59 12.50
N VAL A 110 -8.34 12.90 13.10
CA VAL A 110 -8.29 12.62 14.55
C VAL A 110 -6.86 12.85 15.01
N ASP A 111 -6.69 13.69 16.02
CA ASP A 111 -5.39 13.96 16.63
C ASP A 111 -5.19 13.06 17.86
N ILE A 112 -4.13 12.24 17.85
CA ILE A 112 -3.79 11.31 18.92
C ILE A 112 -2.57 11.84 19.67
N PRO A 113 -2.60 11.94 21.02
CA PRO A 113 -1.44 12.33 21.80
C PRO A 113 -0.28 11.34 21.63
N LYS A 114 0.94 11.86 21.46
CA LYS A 114 2.17 11.04 21.49
C LYS A 114 2.66 10.84 22.93
N PRO A 115 3.26 9.68 23.27
CA PRO A 115 3.82 9.43 24.61
C PRO A 115 4.88 10.44 25.04
N GLY A 116 5.64 11.01 24.09
CA GLY A 116 6.69 12.01 24.34
C GLY A 116 6.23 13.47 24.21
N GLY A 117 4.92 13.73 24.16
CA GLY A 117 4.34 15.05 23.93
C GLY A 117 4.06 15.35 22.44
N GLY A 118 3.19 16.33 22.20
CA GLY A 118 2.69 16.63 20.85
C GLY A 118 1.56 15.71 20.40
N THR A 119 1.10 15.88 19.16
CA THR A 119 0.01 15.10 18.58
C THR A 119 0.44 14.41 17.28
N ARG A 120 -0.19 13.27 16.99
CA ARG A 120 -0.10 12.59 15.70
C ARG A 120 -1.45 12.67 15.01
N MET A 121 -1.48 13.22 13.82
CA MET A 121 -2.69 13.30 13.01
C MET A 121 -2.98 11.95 12.34
N LEU A 122 -4.15 11.39 12.58
CA LEU A 122 -4.70 10.27 11.80
C LEU A 122 -5.79 10.77 10.85
N GLY A 123 -5.78 10.24 9.64
CA GLY A 123 -6.86 10.42 8.69
C GLY A 123 -7.67 9.13 8.57
N ILE A 124 -8.88 9.10 9.10
CA ILE A 124 -9.76 7.92 9.06
C ILE A 124 -10.61 7.96 7.79
N PRO A 125 -10.37 7.06 6.80
CA PRO A 125 -11.20 6.95 5.61
C PRO A 125 -12.59 6.42 5.95
N THR A 126 -13.56 6.62 5.06
CA THR A 126 -14.87 5.94 5.17
C THR A 126 -14.68 4.42 5.17
N VAL A 127 -15.65 3.71 5.71
CA VAL A 127 -15.59 2.23 5.77
C VAL A 127 -15.59 1.64 4.35
N LEU A 128 -16.31 2.27 3.42
CA LEU A 128 -16.32 1.90 2.01
C LEU A 128 -14.94 2.13 1.36
N ASP A 129 -14.31 3.29 1.60
CA ASP A 129 -12.99 3.57 1.08
C ASP A 129 -11.94 2.61 1.65
N ARG A 130 -12.06 2.24 2.92
CA ARG A 130 -11.19 1.20 3.52
C ARG A 130 -11.35 -0.15 2.83
N LEU A 131 -12.58 -0.55 2.48
CA LEU A 131 -12.83 -1.78 1.72
C LEU A 131 -12.12 -1.76 0.37
N ILE A 132 -12.28 -0.68 -0.39
CA ILE A 132 -11.68 -0.56 -1.72
C ILE A 132 -10.14 -0.48 -1.62
N GLN A 133 -9.60 0.31 -0.69
CA GLN A 133 -8.16 0.37 -0.42
C GLN A 133 -7.59 -0.99 -0.01
N GLN A 134 -8.31 -1.75 0.80
CA GLN A 134 -7.92 -3.10 1.19
C GLN A 134 -7.92 -4.06 -0.02
N ALA A 135 -8.92 -3.95 -0.91
CA ALA A 135 -8.97 -4.73 -2.13
C ALA A 135 -7.80 -4.41 -3.08
N ILE A 136 -7.43 -3.13 -3.22
CA ILE A 136 -6.23 -2.69 -3.95
C ILE A 136 -4.97 -3.26 -3.31
N HIS A 137 -4.82 -3.11 -1.99
CA HIS A 137 -3.66 -3.60 -1.24
C HIS A 137 -3.42 -5.10 -1.47
N GLN A 138 -4.45 -5.91 -1.44
CA GLN A 138 -4.36 -7.37 -1.62
C GLN A 138 -3.85 -7.79 -3.01
N ILE A 139 -4.17 -7.01 -4.04
CA ILE A 139 -3.72 -7.27 -5.41
C ILE A 139 -2.33 -6.71 -5.65
N LEU A 140 -2.00 -5.56 -5.06
CA LEU A 140 -0.72 -4.89 -5.31
C LEU A 140 0.40 -5.42 -4.40
N SER A 141 0.14 -5.73 -3.14
CA SER A 141 1.18 -6.15 -2.18
C SER A 141 2.06 -7.31 -2.71
N PRO A 142 1.51 -8.39 -3.30
CA PRO A 142 2.34 -9.49 -3.82
C PRO A 142 3.28 -9.07 -4.95
N ILE A 143 2.97 -7.97 -5.67
CA ILE A 143 3.79 -7.48 -6.79
C ILE A 143 5.13 -6.95 -6.31
N TRP A 144 5.15 -6.28 -5.16
CA TRP A 144 6.36 -5.69 -4.58
C TRP A 144 7.01 -6.55 -3.50
N GLU A 145 6.24 -7.46 -2.85
CA GLU A 145 6.75 -8.22 -1.70
C GLU A 145 8.03 -8.99 -2.01
N GLY A 146 8.12 -9.57 -3.22
CA GLY A 146 9.33 -10.29 -3.67
C GLY A 146 10.51 -9.40 -4.05
N GLU A 147 10.32 -8.08 -4.13
CA GLU A 147 11.34 -7.13 -4.58
C GLU A 147 11.85 -6.23 -3.44
N PHE A 148 11.05 -5.99 -2.41
CA PHE A 148 11.47 -5.18 -1.28
C PHE A 148 12.72 -5.75 -0.61
N SER A 149 13.61 -4.86 -0.19
CA SER A 149 14.81 -5.20 0.56
C SER A 149 14.52 -6.18 1.70
N GLU A 150 15.41 -7.15 1.91
CA GLU A 150 15.36 -8.03 3.07
C GLU A 150 15.58 -7.30 4.39
N HIS A 151 16.12 -6.09 4.34
CA HIS A 151 16.36 -5.23 5.48
C HIS A 151 15.17 -4.33 5.85
N SER A 152 14.06 -4.41 5.08
CA SER A 152 12.79 -3.73 5.33
C SER A 152 11.81 -4.66 6.03
N TYR A 153 11.32 -4.27 7.21
CA TYR A 153 10.48 -5.11 8.09
C TYR A 153 9.08 -4.56 8.33
N GLY A 154 8.91 -3.23 8.34
CA GLY A 154 7.62 -2.62 8.66
C GLY A 154 6.56 -2.82 7.58
N PHE A 155 5.31 -3.07 8.01
CA PHE A 155 4.14 -3.17 7.14
C PHE A 155 4.20 -4.27 6.07
N ARG A 156 4.99 -5.31 6.29
CA ARG A 156 5.17 -6.43 5.35
C ARG A 156 4.62 -7.73 5.90
N PRO A 157 3.98 -8.58 5.07
CA PRO A 157 3.51 -9.90 5.48
C PRO A 157 4.66 -10.76 6.00
N GLY A 158 4.46 -11.43 7.14
CA GLY A 158 5.47 -12.32 7.73
C GLY A 158 6.70 -11.63 8.32
N ARG A 159 6.75 -10.30 8.34
CA ARG A 159 7.81 -9.48 8.94
C ARG A 159 7.32 -8.83 10.24
N SER A 160 8.24 -8.57 11.19
CA SER A 160 7.92 -8.01 12.49
C SER A 160 9.04 -7.13 13.05
N ALA A 161 8.70 -6.28 14.02
CA ALA A 161 9.67 -5.45 14.75
C ALA A 161 10.71 -6.33 15.48
N ALA A 162 10.30 -7.49 16.04
CA ALA A 162 11.22 -8.41 16.70
C ALA A 162 12.29 -8.96 15.74
N GLN A 163 11.93 -9.23 14.48
CA GLN A 163 12.90 -9.63 13.45
C GLN A 163 13.86 -8.49 13.10
N ALA A 164 13.38 -7.24 13.00
CA ALA A 164 14.22 -6.07 12.77
C ALA A 164 15.24 -5.88 13.91
N VAL A 165 14.80 -5.98 15.17
CA VAL A 165 15.67 -5.90 16.36
C VAL A 165 16.73 -7.02 16.35
N LYS A 166 16.33 -8.26 16.05
CA LYS A 166 17.26 -9.38 15.96
C LYS A 166 18.31 -9.18 14.87
N ALA A 167 17.92 -8.67 13.71
CA ALA A 167 18.85 -8.34 12.62
C ALA A 167 19.81 -7.22 13.05
N ALA A 168 19.29 -6.18 13.71
CA ALA A 168 20.11 -5.10 14.27
C ALA A 168 21.13 -5.60 15.27
N GLN A 169 20.76 -6.51 16.19
CA GLN A 169 21.69 -7.17 17.13
C GLN A 169 22.77 -7.96 16.39
N GLY A 170 22.39 -8.70 15.33
CA GLY A 170 23.35 -9.40 14.47
C GLY A 170 24.41 -8.48 13.87
N HIS A 171 24.03 -7.27 13.46
CA HIS A 171 24.99 -6.27 12.94
C HIS A 171 25.94 -5.75 14.04
N VAL A 172 25.44 -5.55 15.26
CA VAL A 172 26.30 -5.16 16.41
C VAL A 172 27.33 -6.25 16.72
N ASN A 173 26.86 -7.51 16.79
CA ASN A 173 27.73 -8.65 17.07
C ASN A 173 28.80 -8.87 15.98
N ALA A 174 28.50 -8.47 14.73
CA ALA A 174 29.45 -8.46 13.61
C ALA A 174 30.41 -7.26 13.63
N GLY A 175 30.49 -6.51 14.72
CA GLY A 175 31.43 -5.39 14.91
C GLY A 175 30.96 -4.05 14.31
N LYS A 176 29.71 -3.92 13.91
CA LYS A 176 29.13 -2.66 13.39
C LYS A 176 28.66 -1.80 14.57
N ARG A 177 29.57 -1.03 15.17
CA ARG A 177 29.30 -0.29 16.41
C ARG A 177 28.66 1.09 16.18
N TRP A 178 28.90 1.71 15.05
CA TRP A 178 28.32 3.00 14.72
C TRP A 178 26.90 2.86 14.23
N VAL A 179 26.00 3.62 14.81
CA VAL A 179 24.58 3.65 14.50
C VAL A 179 24.24 5.04 14.01
N VAL A 180 23.63 5.14 12.85
CA VAL A 180 23.01 6.37 12.36
C VAL A 180 21.52 6.17 12.51
N ASP A 181 20.85 7.07 13.23
CA ASP A 181 19.37 7.09 13.30
C ASP A 181 18.87 8.05 12.21
N LEU A 182 18.15 7.50 11.23
CA LEU A 182 17.53 8.27 10.17
C LEU A 182 16.04 8.38 10.46
N ASP A 183 15.63 9.51 11.01
CA ASP A 183 14.22 9.89 11.14
C ASP A 183 13.81 10.75 9.94
N LEU A 184 12.82 10.31 9.22
CA LEU A 184 12.24 11.05 8.10
C LEU A 184 11.15 11.99 8.63
N GLU A 185 11.54 13.23 8.92
CA GLU A 185 10.64 14.24 9.50
C GLU A 185 9.31 14.35 8.72
N LYS A 186 8.21 14.02 9.41
CA LYS A 186 6.85 14.08 8.87
C LYS A 186 6.70 13.32 7.54
N PHE A 187 7.36 12.17 7.41
CA PHE A 187 7.39 11.40 6.16
C PHE A 187 6.02 11.28 5.50
N PHE A 188 5.00 10.81 6.24
CA PHE A 188 3.66 10.63 5.70
C PHE A 188 2.99 11.94 5.26
N ASP A 189 3.38 13.08 5.80
CA ASP A 189 2.80 14.38 5.47
C ASP A 189 3.48 15.05 4.27
N ARG A 190 4.70 14.60 3.91
CA ARG A 190 5.56 15.18 2.86
C ARG A 190 5.75 14.29 1.62
N VAL A 191 5.00 13.19 1.51
CA VAL A 191 5.08 12.32 0.33
C VAL A 191 4.68 13.08 -0.92
N ASN A 192 5.62 13.24 -1.86
CA ASN A 192 5.31 13.82 -3.16
C ASN A 192 4.49 12.83 -3.99
N HIS A 193 3.26 13.22 -4.35
CA HIS A 193 2.31 12.36 -5.08
C HIS A 193 2.83 11.95 -6.46
N ASP A 194 3.49 12.86 -7.19
CA ASP A 194 3.96 12.55 -8.55
C ASP A 194 5.14 11.56 -8.52
N VAL A 195 6.05 11.75 -7.58
CA VAL A 195 7.17 10.82 -7.35
C VAL A 195 6.65 9.44 -6.96
N LEU A 196 5.72 9.37 -5.99
CA LEU A 196 5.11 8.11 -5.57
C LEU A 196 4.39 7.43 -6.73
N MET A 197 3.54 8.16 -7.47
CA MET A 197 2.78 7.62 -8.59
C MET A 197 3.69 7.14 -9.73
N ALA A 198 4.79 7.84 -9.99
CA ALA A 198 5.80 7.38 -10.95
C ALA A 198 6.41 6.03 -10.54
N ARG A 199 6.65 5.81 -9.23
CA ARG A 199 7.12 4.51 -8.72
C ARG A 199 6.07 3.41 -8.85
N VAL A 200 4.84 3.70 -8.47
CA VAL A 200 3.72 2.75 -8.64
C VAL A 200 3.56 2.37 -10.11
N ALA A 201 3.65 3.34 -11.03
CA ALA A 201 3.50 3.12 -12.47
C ALA A 201 4.64 2.28 -13.09
N ARG A 202 5.76 2.07 -12.41
CA ARG A 202 6.82 1.14 -12.88
C ARG A 202 6.30 -0.30 -12.99
N ARG A 203 5.29 -0.67 -12.18
CA ARG A 203 4.76 -2.04 -12.09
C ARG A 203 3.27 -2.14 -12.43
N VAL A 204 2.53 -1.06 -12.28
CA VAL A 204 1.09 -0.99 -12.53
C VAL A 204 0.83 -0.20 -13.81
N ASN A 205 0.38 -0.89 -14.87
CA ASN A 205 0.03 -0.24 -16.15
C ASN A 205 -1.48 0.01 -16.31
N ASP A 206 -2.31 -0.44 -15.35
CA ASP A 206 -3.74 -0.20 -15.39
C ASP A 206 -4.05 1.26 -15.01
N ARG A 207 -4.51 2.04 -15.99
CA ARG A 207 -4.79 3.47 -15.83
C ARG A 207 -5.89 3.74 -14.80
N ARG A 208 -6.90 2.85 -14.69
CA ARG A 208 -8.00 2.99 -13.71
C ARG A 208 -7.47 2.79 -12.30
N MET A 209 -6.59 1.78 -12.11
CA MET A 209 -5.92 1.54 -10.83
C MET A 209 -5.07 2.74 -10.41
N LEU A 210 -4.25 3.27 -11.31
CA LEU A 210 -3.43 4.45 -11.04
C LEU A 210 -4.27 5.68 -10.73
N ALA A 211 -5.36 5.91 -11.47
CA ALA A 211 -6.28 7.03 -11.24
C ALA A 211 -6.95 6.92 -9.86
N LEU A 212 -7.39 5.72 -9.47
CA LEU A 212 -8.02 5.47 -8.18
C LEU A 212 -7.04 5.68 -7.01
N ILE A 213 -5.80 5.16 -7.11
CA ILE A 213 -4.75 5.40 -6.11
C ILE A 213 -4.47 6.90 -5.97
N ARG A 214 -4.33 7.61 -7.10
CA ARG A 214 -4.14 9.07 -7.08
C ARG A 214 -5.33 9.80 -6.47
N GLY A 215 -6.54 9.32 -6.70
CA GLY A 215 -7.75 9.82 -6.06
C GLY A 215 -7.67 9.74 -4.53
N TYR A 216 -7.22 8.60 -3.99
CA TYR A 216 -7.00 8.42 -2.55
C TYR A 216 -5.94 9.36 -1.97
N LEU A 217 -4.86 9.61 -2.69
CA LEU A 217 -3.83 10.57 -2.25
C LEU A 217 -4.37 11.99 -2.19
N LYS A 218 -5.26 12.37 -3.11
CA LYS A 218 -5.84 13.71 -3.24
C LYS A 218 -7.13 13.94 -2.46
N SER A 219 -7.71 12.91 -1.83
CA SER A 219 -9.07 12.97 -1.25
C SER A 219 -9.27 14.01 -0.15
N GLY A 220 -8.21 14.66 0.32
CA GLY A 220 -8.28 15.71 1.34
C GLY A 220 -8.52 15.19 2.76
N ILE A 221 -8.55 16.13 3.68
CA ILE A 221 -8.79 15.90 5.11
C ILE A 221 -9.93 16.79 5.56
N LEU A 222 -10.93 16.20 6.23
CA LEU A 222 -11.96 16.97 6.92
C LEU A 222 -11.49 17.31 8.33
N ALA A 223 -11.27 18.60 8.58
CA ALA A 223 -10.91 19.18 9.88
C ALA A 223 -11.85 20.33 10.22
N GLY A 224 -12.46 20.32 11.40
CA GLY A 224 -13.34 21.43 11.84
C GLY A 224 -14.50 21.75 10.90
N GLY A 225 -15.00 20.80 10.11
CA GLY A 225 -16.09 21.00 9.15
C GLY A 225 -15.63 21.52 7.77
N VAL A 226 -14.32 21.75 7.57
CA VAL A 226 -13.75 22.22 6.30
C VAL A 226 -12.90 21.10 5.69
N VAL A 227 -13.02 20.90 4.37
CA VAL A 227 -12.17 19.97 3.62
C VAL A 227 -10.93 20.71 3.15
N GLU A 228 -9.78 20.31 3.68
CA GLU A 228 -8.47 20.77 3.24
C GLU A 228 -7.97 19.89 2.09
N ALA A 229 -7.68 20.49 0.95
CA ALA A 229 -7.09 19.75 -0.19
C ALA A 229 -5.67 19.30 0.14
N ARG A 230 -5.28 18.13 -0.36
CA ARG A 230 -3.92 17.60 -0.24
C ARG A 230 -3.21 17.60 -1.59
N ASN A 231 -2.07 18.30 -1.64
CA ASN A 231 -1.16 18.27 -2.79
C ASN A 231 0.06 17.37 -2.54
N GLU A 232 0.29 17.01 -1.28
CA GLU A 232 1.36 16.11 -0.81
C GLU A 232 0.89 15.29 0.38
N GLY A 233 1.66 14.26 0.72
CA GLY A 233 1.39 13.39 1.84
C GLY A 233 0.43 12.23 1.53
N THR A 234 0.42 11.25 2.41
CA THR A 234 -0.53 10.13 2.38
C THR A 234 -1.27 10.06 3.72
N PRO A 235 -2.61 9.84 3.72
CA PRO A 235 -3.35 9.76 4.97
C PRO A 235 -2.83 8.61 5.85
N GLN A 236 -2.45 8.91 7.09
CA GLN A 236 -2.16 7.86 8.07
C GLN A 236 -3.48 7.26 8.58
N GLY A 237 -3.74 5.98 8.30
CA GLY A 237 -4.93 5.26 8.78
C GLY A 237 -5.70 4.47 7.73
N GLY A 238 -5.36 4.62 6.45
CA GLY A 238 -5.90 3.78 5.38
C GLY A 238 -5.08 2.50 5.16
N PRO A 239 -5.69 1.39 4.70
CA PRO A 239 -4.98 0.13 4.42
C PRO A 239 -3.91 0.22 3.34
N LEU A 240 -4.02 1.18 2.43
CA LEU A 240 -3.12 1.32 1.28
C LEU A 240 -1.83 2.08 1.62
N SER A 241 -1.88 3.03 2.55
CA SER A 241 -0.75 3.92 2.87
C SER A 241 0.53 3.18 3.29
N PRO A 242 0.48 2.09 4.08
CA PRO A 242 1.67 1.32 4.43
C PRO A 242 2.42 0.73 3.23
N LEU A 243 1.68 0.19 2.25
CA LEU A 243 2.27 -0.33 1.02
C LEU A 243 2.90 0.79 0.19
N LEU A 244 2.19 1.91 0.02
CA LEU A 244 2.68 3.06 -0.73
C LEU A 244 3.95 3.66 -0.10
N SER A 245 4.02 3.69 1.24
CA SER A 245 5.24 4.07 1.98
C SER A 245 6.42 3.18 1.65
N ASN A 246 6.23 1.86 1.68
CA ASN A 246 7.30 0.92 1.34
C ASN A 246 7.74 1.05 -0.12
N ILE A 247 6.81 1.26 -1.07
CA ILE A 247 7.14 1.52 -2.48
C ILE A 247 8.00 2.78 -2.64
N LEU A 248 7.70 3.83 -1.88
CA LEU A 248 8.50 5.06 -1.92
C LEU A 248 9.88 4.88 -1.30
N LEU A 249 9.97 4.17 -0.17
CA LEU A 249 11.20 3.96 0.59
C LEU A 249 12.10 2.86 0.02
N ASP A 250 11.62 2.05 -0.93
CA ASP A 250 12.46 1.05 -1.60
C ASP A 250 13.67 1.66 -2.31
N ASP A 251 13.53 2.88 -2.86
CA ASP A 251 14.68 3.58 -3.46
C ASP A 251 15.76 3.92 -2.42
N LEU A 252 15.37 4.26 -1.18
CA LEU A 252 16.31 4.46 -0.07
C LEU A 252 16.99 3.14 0.31
N ASP A 253 16.21 2.07 0.45
CA ASP A 253 16.74 0.74 0.77
C ASP A 253 17.77 0.30 -0.27
N ARG A 254 17.45 0.44 -1.56
CA ARG A 254 18.34 0.11 -2.68
C ARG A 254 19.63 0.93 -2.67
N GLU A 255 19.52 2.22 -2.37
CA GLU A 255 20.69 3.09 -2.30
C GLU A 255 21.61 2.73 -1.13
N LEU A 256 21.04 2.39 0.03
CA LEU A 256 21.81 1.91 1.18
C LEU A 256 22.51 0.57 0.86
N GLU A 257 21.83 -0.37 0.19
CA GLU A 257 22.39 -1.63 -0.27
C GLU A 257 23.54 -1.40 -1.28
N ARG A 258 23.31 -0.54 -2.27
CA ARG A 258 24.31 -0.21 -3.30
C ARG A 258 25.60 0.38 -2.71
N ARG A 259 25.47 1.17 -1.62
CA ARG A 259 26.62 1.71 -0.87
C ARG A 259 27.24 0.70 0.11
N GLY A 260 26.69 -0.51 0.21
CA GLY A 260 27.18 -1.55 1.12
C GLY A 260 26.87 -1.29 2.59
N HIS A 261 25.93 -0.39 2.89
CA HIS A 261 25.49 -0.15 4.26
C HIS A 261 24.65 -1.32 4.76
N ARG A 262 24.86 -1.71 6.03
CA ARG A 262 23.95 -2.60 6.74
C ARG A 262 22.93 -1.74 7.46
N PHE A 263 21.65 -2.07 7.31
CA PHE A 263 20.57 -1.31 7.92
C PHE A 263 19.42 -2.20 8.34
N CYS A 264 18.53 -1.68 9.15
CA CYS A 264 17.23 -2.23 9.44
C CYS A 264 16.23 -1.09 9.32
N ARG A 265 15.21 -1.24 8.45
CA ARG A 265 14.13 -0.27 8.34
C ARG A 265 12.83 -0.87 8.85
N TYR A 266 12.13 -0.14 9.71
CA TYR A 266 10.79 -0.47 10.16
C TYR A 266 9.86 0.72 9.88
N ALA A 267 9.06 0.64 8.82
CA ALA A 267 8.28 1.75 8.29
C ALA A 267 9.18 2.92 7.85
N ASP A 268 8.99 4.10 8.43
CA ASP A 268 9.79 5.31 8.23
C ASP A 268 11.06 5.37 9.12
N ASP A 269 11.15 4.56 10.17
CA ASP A 269 12.34 4.45 11.01
C ASP A 269 13.42 3.60 10.32
N CYS A 270 14.59 4.18 10.07
CA CYS A 270 15.70 3.49 9.42
C CYS A 270 16.98 3.66 10.23
N VAL A 271 17.62 2.53 10.55
CA VAL A 271 18.83 2.49 11.38
C VAL A 271 19.98 1.86 10.59
N PRO A 272 20.72 2.64 9.77
CA PRO A 272 21.96 2.21 9.15
C PRO A 272 23.08 1.98 10.16
N ARG A 273 24.02 1.08 9.81
CA ARG A 273 25.18 0.75 10.65
C ARG A 273 26.45 0.72 9.83
N ALA A 274 27.52 1.36 10.33
CA ALA A 274 28.84 1.44 9.70
C ALA A 274 29.91 0.75 10.53
N ARG A 275 31.03 0.34 9.88
CA ARG A 275 32.30 0.02 10.55
C ARG A 275 33.09 1.31 10.71
N ASP A 276 33.62 1.50 11.89
CA ASP A 276 34.85 2.22 12.33
C ASP A 276 35.24 3.60 11.77
N GLU A 277 34.42 4.33 10.98
CA GLU A 277 34.69 5.77 10.76
C GLU A 277 33.37 6.57 10.84
N PRO A 278 33.38 7.72 11.54
CA PRO A 278 32.26 8.65 11.48
C PRO A 278 32.19 9.16 10.03
N MET A 279 31.06 8.91 9.36
CA MET A 279 30.77 9.62 8.11
C MET A 279 30.94 11.12 8.40
N SER A 280 31.92 11.76 7.73
CA SER A 280 32.06 13.19 7.82
C SER A 280 30.73 13.84 7.49
N SER A 281 30.32 14.83 8.26
CA SER A 281 29.05 15.55 8.19
C SER A 281 28.75 16.23 6.84
N SER A 282 29.59 16.05 5.85
CA SER A 282 29.45 16.60 4.48
C SER A 282 28.61 15.75 3.53
N GLY A 283 28.12 14.56 3.94
CA GLY A 283 27.35 13.64 3.08
C GLY A 283 25.87 13.50 3.36
N ALA A 284 25.31 14.15 4.38
CA ALA A 284 23.94 13.97 4.83
C ALA A 284 22.91 14.96 4.25
N GLN A 285 23.25 15.72 3.22
CA GLN A 285 22.26 16.52 2.48
C GLN A 285 21.73 15.70 1.30
N LEU A 286 20.72 14.88 1.55
CA LEU A 286 19.83 14.41 0.50
C LEU A 286 18.99 15.62 0.03
N HIS A 287 19.43 16.26 -1.04
CA HIS A 287 18.64 17.27 -1.71
C HIS A 287 17.38 16.63 -2.28
N ASN A 288 16.23 17.03 -1.75
CA ASN A 288 14.95 16.93 -2.45
C ASN A 288 15.05 17.78 -3.73
N ARG A 289 15.30 17.14 -4.85
CA ARG A 289 15.02 17.68 -6.19
C ARG A 289 13.99 16.81 -6.88
#